data_a228346413c259b4d322c23336bc76bc
#
_entry.id   a228346413c259b4d322c23336bc76bc
#
_cell.length_a   1.000
_cell.length_b   1.000
_cell.length_c   1.000
_cell.angle_alpha   90.00
_cell.angle_beta   90.00
_cell.angle_gamma   90.00
#
_symmetry.space_group_name_H-M   'P 1'
#
loop_
_entity.id
_entity.type
_entity.pdbx_description
1 polymer ?
#
loop_
_entity_poly.entity_id
_entity_poly.type
_entity_poly.pdbx_seq_one_letter_code
_entity_poly.pdbx_strand_id
1 'polypeptide(L)'
;CSSDLLTQATSDAQGHVQLENDKNAALLLARKDGQTTLLDLKLPALDLAEFNIAGAPGYSKQFFMFGPRDLYRPGETVILNGLLRDADGKALPDQPIKLDVIKPDGQVLRSVVSQPENGLYHFTWPLDSNAATGMWHIRANTGDNQYRMWDFHVEDFMPERMALNLTGEKTPLTPKDEVRFSVVGYYLYGAPANGNTLQGQLFLRPLREAVSALPGFEFGDIAAENLSRTLDEVQLTLDDKGRGEVSTESQWKETHSPLQVIFQGSLLESGGRPVTRRAEQAIWPADALPGIRPQFASKSVYDYRTDSTVKQPIVDEGSNAAFDIVYSDAQGVKKAVSGLQVRLIRERRDYYWNWSEDEGWQSQFDQKDLIDRKSTRLN
;
A
#
# COMPACT_ATOMS: atom_id res chain seq x y z
N CYS A 1 -7.83 -2.67 57.72
CA CYS A 1 -7.49 -3.70 56.76
C CYS A 1 -6.06 -4.12 57.02
N SER A 2 -5.84 -5.29 57.56
CA SER A 2 -4.53 -5.92 57.73
C SER A 2 -4.11 -6.47 56.37
N SER A 3 -3.04 -5.94 55.79
CA SER A 3 -2.41 -6.55 54.65
C SER A 3 -1.40 -7.59 55.16
N ASP A 4 -1.67 -8.86 54.94
CA ASP A 4 -0.79 -9.93 55.38
C ASP A 4 0.46 -10.01 54.45
N LEU A 5 1.64 -10.06 55.04
CA LEU A 5 2.87 -10.30 54.31
C LEU A 5 2.95 -11.79 53.95
N LEU A 6 2.91 -12.12 52.66
CA LEU A 6 2.89 -13.50 52.17
C LEU A 6 4.31 -14.09 52.11
N THR A 7 5.27 -13.33 51.59
CA THR A 7 6.67 -13.77 51.49
C THR A 7 7.60 -12.57 51.45
N GLN A 8 8.89 -12.78 51.83
CA GLN A 8 9.93 -11.75 51.78
C GLN A 8 11.26 -12.39 51.38
N ALA A 9 12.01 -11.72 50.49
CA ALA A 9 13.36 -12.12 50.13
C ALA A 9 14.21 -10.88 49.84
N THR A 10 15.53 -11.08 49.81
CA THR A 10 16.51 -10.03 49.49
C THR A 10 17.09 -10.30 48.11
N SER A 11 17.25 -9.27 47.27
CA SER A 11 17.89 -9.41 45.96
C SER A 11 19.41 -9.76 46.11
N ASP A 12 19.90 -10.46 45.11
CA ASP A 12 21.31 -10.77 44.97
C ASP A 12 22.12 -9.52 44.53
N ALA A 13 23.44 -9.71 44.34
CA ALA A 13 24.33 -8.64 43.92
C ALA A 13 24.06 -8.08 42.52
N GLN A 14 23.32 -8.83 41.69
CA GLN A 14 22.88 -8.45 40.35
C GLN A 14 21.50 -7.79 40.36
N GLY A 15 20.82 -7.71 41.52
CA GLY A 15 19.51 -7.12 41.69
C GLY A 15 18.34 -8.10 41.44
N HIS A 16 18.60 -9.40 41.28
CA HIS A 16 17.56 -10.40 41.06
C HIS A 16 17.05 -10.96 42.40
N VAL A 17 15.75 -11.26 42.43
CA VAL A 17 15.09 -11.95 43.52
C VAL A 17 14.10 -12.95 42.97
N GLN A 18 14.05 -14.13 43.56
CA GLN A 18 13.05 -15.16 43.24
C GLN A 18 12.11 -15.32 44.42
N LEU A 19 10.83 -15.21 44.15
CA LEU A 19 9.77 -15.38 45.13
C LEU A 19 8.84 -16.51 44.69
N GLU A 20 8.27 -17.26 45.62
CA GLU A 20 7.25 -18.23 45.33
C GLU A 20 5.97 -17.53 44.85
N ASN A 21 5.36 -18.03 43.79
CA ASN A 21 4.16 -17.46 43.22
C ASN A 21 2.94 -17.81 44.10
N ASP A 22 2.39 -16.82 44.80
CA ASP A 22 1.11 -16.92 45.50
C ASP A 22 0.01 -16.23 44.70
N LYS A 23 -1.04 -16.98 44.33
CA LYS A 23 -2.19 -16.44 43.59
C LYS A 23 -2.97 -15.37 44.35
N ASN A 24 -2.78 -15.25 45.65
CA ASN A 24 -3.39 -14.24 46.51
C ASN A 24 -2.56 -12.96 46.61
N ALA A 25 -1.32 -12.96 46.10
CA ALA A 25 -0.48 -11.77 46.11
C ALA A 25 -1.16 -10.65 45.30
N ALA A 26 -1.30 -9.49 45.93
CA ALA A 26 -1.87 -8.33 45.29
C ALA A 26 -0.81 -7.27 44.95
N LEU A 27 0.23 -7.18 45.77
CA LEU A 27 1.23 -6.12 45.66
C LEU A 27 2.63 -6.72 45.86
N LEU A 28 3.58 -6.24 45.08
CA LEU A 28 5.01 -6.46 45.27
C LEU A 28 5.67 -5.15 45.69
N LEU A 29 6.36 -5.15 46.81
CA LEU A 29 7.06 -3.96 47.33
C LEU A 29 8.58 -4.21 47.36
N ALA A 30 9.32 -3.28 46.80
CA ALA A 30 10.79 -3.22 46.99
C ALA A 30 11.13 -2.04 47.88
N ARG A 31 11.99 -2.30 48.91
CA ARG A 31 12.40 -1.25 49.87
C ARG A 31 13.88 -1.25 50.06
N LYS A 32 14.49 -0.07 50.08
CA LYS A 32 15.90 0.15 50.44
C LYS A 32 16.07 1.57 50.95
N ASP A 33 16.79 1.74 52.05
CA ASP A 33 17.21 3.03 52.60
C ASP A 33 16.04 4.04 52.75
N GLY A 34 14.88 3.55 53.22
CA GLY A 34 13.67 4.36 53.40
C GLY A 34 12.89 4.64 52.12
N GLN A 35 13.36 4.25 50.96
CA GLN A 35 12.66 4.35 49.70
C GLN A 35 11.81 3.10 49.42
N THR A 36 10.67 3.27 48.77
CA THR A 36 9.75 2.17 48.47
C THR A 36 9.25 2.31 47.06
N THR A 37 9.30 1.21 46.32
CA THR A 37 8.63 1.05 45.01
C THR A 37 7.56 -0.05 45.14
N LEU A 38 6.42 0.16 44.49
CA LEU A 38 5.28 -0.75 44.54
C LEU A 38 4.87 -1.14 43.14
N LEU A 39 4.62 -2.44 42.94
CA LEU A 39 4.01 -2.99 41.74
C LEU A 39 2.72 -3.68 42.11
N ASP A 40 1.62 -3.28 41.48
CA ASP A 40 0.29 -3.93 41.63
C ASP A 40 0.26 -5.16 40.69
N LEU A 41 0.09 -6.35 41.28
CA LEU A 41 0.08 -7.63 40.55
C LEU A 41 -1.33 -7.98 40.02
N LYS A 42 -2.36 -7.22 40.44
CA LYS A 42 -3.75 -7.43 40.01
C LYS A 42 -4.20 -6.43 38.93
N LEU A 43 -3.40 -5.42 38.64
CA LEU A 43 -3.68 -4.58 37.48
C LEU A 43 -3.56 -5.44 36.23
N PRO A 44 -4.51 -5.29 35.29
CA PRO A 44 -4.38 -5.95 34.00
C PRO A 44 -3.07 -5.52 33.35
N ALA A 45 -2.40 -6.46 32.71
CA ALA A 45 -1.23 -6.12 31.90
C ALA A 45 -1.60 -4.98 30.93
N LEU A 46 -0.66 -4.08 30.70
CA LEU A 46 -0.84 -3.02 29.71
C LEU A 46 -1.34 -3.64 28.41
N ASP A 47 -2.50 -3.21 27.93
CA ASP A 47 -3.03 -3.67 26.66
C ASP A 47 -2.18 -3.09 25.53
N LEU A 48 -1.35 -3.94 24.95
CA LEU A 48 -0.45 -3.60 23.84
C LEU A 48 -0.94 -4.20 22.53
N ALA A 49 -2.18 -4.70 22.47
CA ALA A 49 -2.74 -5.34 21.28
C ALA A 49 -2.76 -4.40 20.06
N GLU A 50 -2.96 -3.10 20.27
CA GLU A 50 -2.92 -2.09 19.21
C GLU A 50 -1.53 -1.93 18.56
N PHE A 51 -0.46 -2.30 19.26
CA PHE A 51 0.92 -2.20 18.77
C PHE A 51 1.39 -3.47 18.06
N ASN A 52 0.55 -4.50 17.97
CA ASN A 52 0.88 -5.80 17.35
C ASN A 52 2.19 -6.42 17.86
N ILE A 53 2.46 -6.29 19.15
CA ILE A 53 3.70 -6.76 19.82
C ILE A 53 3.52 -8.11 20.53
N ALA A 54 2.45 -8.83 20.26
CA ALA A 54 2.16 -10.12 20.89
C ALA A 54 3.25 -11.19 20.66
N GLY A 55 4.17 -10.93 19.72
CA GLY A 55 5.19 -11.89 19.31
C GLY A 55 4.62 -13.04 18.46
N ALA A 56 5.49 -13.94 18.07
CA ALA A 56 5.06 -15.15 17.39
C ALA A 56 4.30 -16.07 18.37
N PRO A 57 3.27 -16.79 17.92
CA PRO A 57 2.60 -17.79 18.74
C PRO A 57 3.63 -18.76 19.37
N GLY A 58 3.51 -19.03 20.66
CA GLY A 58 4.43 -19.91 21.40
C GLY A 58 4.25 -21.39 21.02
N TYR A 59 4.68 -21.75 19.82
CA TYR A 59 4.69 -23.15 19.38
C TYR A 59 5.88 -23.89 20.01
N SER A 60 5.64 -25.08 20.49
CA SER A 60 6.70 -25.96 21.00
C SER A 60 7.68 -26.40 19.91
N LYS A 61 7.20 -26.45 18.67
CA LYS A 61 7.95 -26.78 17.47
C LYS A 61 7.69 -25.74 16.39
N GLN A 62 8.71 -25.31 15.70
CA GLN A 62 8.63 -24.42 14.54
C GLN A 62 9.12 -25.18 13.30
N PHE A 63 8.33 -25.19 12.26
CA PHE A 63 8.73 -25.73 10.98
C PHE A 63 8.78 -24.61 9.95
N PHE A 64 9.99 -24.20 9.62
CA PHE A 64 10.23 -23.16 8.63
C PHE A 64 10.29 -23.80 7.24
N MET A 65 9.36 -23.40 6.37
CA MET A 65 9.25 -23.89 4.99
C MET A 65 9.70 -22.80 4.01
N PHE A 66 10.46 -23.19 3.01
CA PHE A 66 10.93 -22.31 1.96
C PHE A 66 11.15 -23.04 0.64
N GLY A 67 10.90 -22.34 -0.46
CA GLY A 67 11.14 -22.83 -1.81
C GLY A 67 12.03 -21.85 -2.59
N PRO A 68 12.52 -22.23 -3.77
CA PRO A 68 13.29 -21.34 -4.65
C PRO A 68 12.42 -20.23 -5.27
N ARG A 69 11.11 -20.43 -5.28
CA ARG A 69 10.09 -19.51 -5.80
C ARG A 69 8.72 -19.89 -5.24
N ASP A 70 7.78 -19.00 -5.37
CA ASP A 70 6.37 -19.13 -4.96
C ASP A 70 5.40 -19.09 -6.15
N LEU A 71 5.90 -18.98 -7.40
CA LEU A 71 5.11 -18.97 -8.62
C LEU A 71 5.59 -20.09 -9.57
N TYR A 72 4.65 -20.94 -9.97
CA TYR A 72 4.85 -22.10 -10.83
C TYR A 72 3.86 -22.12 -11.98
N ARG A 73 4.19 -22.86 -13.05
CA ARG A 73 3.26 -23.20 -14.14
C ARG A 73 2.70 -24.59 -13.95
N PRO A 74 1.51 -24.90 -14.51
CA PRO A 74 1.11 -26.28 -14.71
C PRO A 74 2.21 -27.07 -15.44
N GLY A 75 2.48 -28.31 -14.98
CA GLY A 75 3.53 -29.16 -15.51
C GLY A 75 4.94 -28.93 -14.94
N GLU A 76 5.16 -27.90 -14.13
CA GLU A 76 6.44 -27.69 -13.43
C GLU A 76 6.53 -28.49 -12.13
N THR A 77 7.72 -28.61 -11.58
CA THR A 77 7.95 -29.26 -10.29
C THR A 77 8.10 -28.24 -9.19
N VAL A 78 7.23 -28.32 -8.20
CA VAL A 78 7.33 -27.55 -6.95
C VAL A 78 8.43 -28.14 -6.09
N ILE A 79 9.31 -27.31 -5.57
CA ILE A 79 10.41 -27.68 -4.67
C ILE A 79 10.18 -26.95 -3.34
N LEU A 80 10.10 -27.73 -2.27
CA LEU A 80 9.95 -27.22 -0.91
C LEU A 80 11.02 -27.81 -0.02
N ASN A 81 11.67 -26.96 0.76
CA ASN A 81 12.58 -27.36 1.83
C ASN A 81 12.00 -26.94 3.18
N GLY A 82 12.43 -27.64 4.23
CA GLY A 82 11.97 -27.32 5.57
C GLY A 82 13.02 -27.57 6.64
N LEU A 83 12.98 -26.77 7.70
CA LEU A 83 13.81 -26.90 8.88
C LEU A 83 12.91 -27.00 10.11
N LEU A 84 13.07 -28.05 10.91
CA LEU A 84 12.35 -28.21 12.17
C LEU A 84 13.22 -27.70 13.32
N ARG A 85 12.63 -26.82 14.14
CA ARG A 85 13.30 -26.21 15.31
C ARG A 85 12.37 -26.25 16.53
N ASP A 86 12.95 -26.17 17.72
CA ASP A 86 12.18 -25.89 18.93
C ASP A 86 11.84 -24.39 19.05
N ALA A 87 11.21 -24.00 20.15
CA ALA A 87 10.82 -22.62 20.42
C ALA A 87 12.05 -21.65 20.50
N ASP A 88 13.21 -22.17 20.87
CA ASP A 88 14.48 -21.40 20.96
C ASP A 88 15.28 -21.40 19.65
N GLY A 89 14.76 -22.01 18.59
CA GLY A 89 15.42 -22.11 17.28
C GLY A 89 16.47 -23.23 17.20
N LYS A 90 16.59 -24.12 18.21
CA LYS A 90 17.53 -25.24 18.19
C LYS A 90 16.99 -26.38 17.32
N ALA A 91 17.91 -27.12 16.71
CA ALA A 91 17.55 -28.30 15.92
C ALA A 91 16.88 -29.36 16.82
N LEU A 92 15.77 -29.89 16.36
CA LEU A 92 15.13 -31.04 16.97
C LEU A 92 15.67 -32.34 16.38
N PRO A 93 15.57 -33.47 17.10
CA PRO A 93 15.86 -34.78 16.55
C PRO A 93 15.07 -35.05 15.28
N ASP A 94 15.65 -35.83 14.36
CA ASP A 94 15.01 -36.23 13.12
C ASP A 94 13.70 -36.96 13.41
N GLN A 95 12.63 -36.46 12.83
CA GLN A 95 11.29 -37.05 12.97
C GLN A 95 10.51 -36.89 11.67
N PRO A 96 9.59 -37.82 11.36
CA PRO A 96 8.74 -37.68 10.18
C PRO A 96 7.77 -36.50 10.32
N ILE A 97 7.51 -35.82 9.19
CA ILE A 97 6.51 -34.77 9.08
C ILE A 97 5.50 -35.15 8.00
N LYS A 98 4.22 -35.04 8.31
CA LYS A 98 3.16 -35.19 7.32
C LYS A 98 2.95 -33.90 6.58
N LEU A 99 2.99 -33.96 5.24
CA LEU A 99 2.70 -32.85 4.34
C LEU A 99 1.43 -33.17 3.55
N ASP A 100 0.46 -32.26 3.57
CA ASP A 100 -0.75 -32.33 2.75
C ASP A 100 -0.66 -31.25 1.66
N VAL A 101 -0.76 -31.65 0.40
CA VAL A 101 -0.87 -30.73 -0.75
C VAL A 101 -2.34 -30.40 -0.97
N ILE A 102 -2.68 -29.13 -0.91
CA ILE A 102 -4.05 -28.64 -0.94
C ILE A 102 -4.23 -27.77 -2.20
N LYS A 103 -5.26 -28.05 -2.98
CA LYS A 103 -5.64 -27.33 -4.18
C LYS A 103 -6.30 -25.98 -3.85
N PRO A 104 -6.43 -25.07 -4.84
CA PRO A 104 -7.14 -23.80 -4.66
C PRO A 104 -8.59 -23.92 -4.19
N ASP A 105 -9.25 -25.04 -4.47
CA ASP A 105 -10.61 -25.33 -4.01
C ASP A 105 -10.67 -25.86 -2.55
N GLY A 106 -9.53 -25.91 -1.87
CA GLY A 106 -9.41 -26.39 -0.48
C GLY A 106 -9.32 -27.92 -0.32
N GLN A 107 -9.43 -28.69 -1.41
CA GLN A 107 -9.34 -30.15 -1.34
C GLN A 107 -7.88 -30.61 -1.17
N VAL A 108 -7.67 -31.58 -0.29
CA VAL A 108 -6.37 -32.27 -0.16
C VAL A 108 -6.19 -33.20 -1.36
N LEU A 109 -5.27 -32.84 -2.23
CA LEU A 109 -4.92 -33.65 -3.40
C LEU A 109 -4.10 -34.88 -3.00
N ARG A 110 -3.15 -34.70 -2.09
CA ARG A 110 -2.24 -35.75 -1.65
C ARG A 110 -1.69 -35.48 -0.27
N SER A 111 -1.44 -36.58 0.47
CA SER A 111 -0.69 -36.59 1.74
C SER A 111 0.58 -37.40 1.57
N VAL A 112 1.70 -36.90 2.04
CA VAL A 112 2.97 -37.63 2.09
C VAL A 112 3.61 -37.48 3.46
N VAL A 113 4.45 -38.41 3.81
CA VAL A 113 5.32 -38.34 5.00
C VAL A 113 6.74 -38.07 4.51
N SER A 114 7.30 -36.93 4.92
CA SER A 114 8.67 -36.54 4.61
C SER A 114 9.57 -36.89 5.80
N GLN A 115 10.72 -37.49 5.50
CA GLN A 115 11.80 -37.71 6.46
C GLN A 115 12.90 -36.69 6.21
N PRO A 116 13.57 -36.20 7.24
CA PRO A 116 14.70 -35.30 7.06
C PRO A 116 15.96 -36.07 6.64
N GLU A 117 16.81 -35.41 5.89
CA GLU A 117 18.15 -35.83 5.60
C GLU A 117 19.13 -34.77 6.14
N ASN A 118 19.96 -35.14 7.12
CA ASN A 118 20.84 -34.21 7.84
C ASN A 118 20.09 -32.98 8.43
N GLY A 119 18.88 -33.21 8.97
CA GLY A 119 18.04 -32.17 9.56
C GLY A 119 17.30 -31.28 8.56
N LEU A 120 17.45 -31.53 7.25
CA LEU A 120 16.75 -30.82 6.18
C LEU A 120 15.66 -31.71 5.59
N TYR A 121 14.44 -31.21 5.55
CA TYR A 121 13.33 -31.81 4.83
C TYR A 121 13.38 -31.32 3.39
N HIS A 122 13.34 -32.25 2.44
CA HIS A 122 13.28 -31.94 1.03
C HIS A 122 12.06 -32.63 0.41
N PHE A 123 11.24 -31.85 -0.27
CA PHE A 123 10.00 -32.33 -0.89
C PHE A 123 9.91 -31.79 -2.31
N THR A 124 9.65 -32.66 -3.25
CA THR A 124 9.42 -32.31 -4.66
C THR A 124 8.05 -32.81 -5.09
N TRP A 125 7.34 -31.96 -5.81
CA TRP A 125 6.01 -32.26 -6.30
C TRP A 125 5.87 -31.86 -7.78
N PRO A 126 5.76 -32.80 -8.71
CA PRO A 126 5.43 -32.50 -10.10
C PRO A 126 3.95 -32.10 -10.19
N LEU A 127 3.68 -30.91 -10.69
CA LEU A 127 2.33 -30.44 -11.01
C LEU A 127 1.89 -31.09 -12.33
N ASP A 128 0.62 -31.48 -12.38
CA ASP A 128 0.03 -31.94 -13.64
C ASP A 128 0.02 -30.79 -14.66
N SER A 129 0.09 -31.13 -15.96
CA SER A 129 0.02 -30.14 -17.05
C SER A 129 -1.34 -29.41 -17.10
N ASN A 130 -2.36 -29.96 -16.47
CA ASN A 130 -3.70 -29.39 -16.30
C ASN A 130 -3.99 -29.00 -14.84
N ALA A 131 -2.94 -28.79 -14.02
CA ALA A 131 -3.13 -28.35 -12.63
C ALA A 131 -3.95 -27.07 -12.58
N ALA A 132 -4.88 -27.01 -11.64
CA ALA A 132 -5.72 -25.83 -11.45
C ALA A 132 -4.88 -24.59 -11.15
N THR A 133 -5.18 -23.47 -11.81
CA THR A 133 -4.56 -22.18 -11.50
C THR A 133 -5.13 -21.60 -10.21
N GLY A 134 -4.32 -20.80 -9.50
CA GLY A 134 -4.69 -20.17 -8.24
C GLY A 134 -3.70 -20.47 -7.11
N MET A 135 -4.11 -20.17 -5.89
CA MET A 135 -3.29 -20.34 -4.70
C MET A 135 -3.39 -21.80 -4.19
N TRP A 136 -2.25 -22.43 -4.13
CA TRP A 136 -2.06 -23.77 -3.56
C TRP A 136 -1.39 -23.65 -2.20
N HIS A 137 -1.65 -24.66 -1.33
CA HIS A 137 -1.07 -24.70 0.00
C HIS A 137 -0.39 -26.03 0.26
N ILE A 138 0.75 -25.98 0.95
CA ILE A 138 1.33 -27.16 1.57
C ILE A 138 1.18 -27.00 3.08
N ARG A 139 0.42 -27.91 3.69
CA ARG A 139 0.16 -27.95 5.12
C ARG A 139 1.02 -29.02 5.78
N ALA A 140 1.91 -28.58 6.69
CA ALA A 140 2.78 -29.45 7.46
C ALA A 140 2.19 -29.71 8.84
N ASN A 141 2.20 -30.98 9.27
CA ASN A 141 1.86 -31.41 10.62
C ASN A 141 3.12 -32.00 11.28
N THR A 142 3.58 -31.34 12.34
CA THR A 142 4.79 -31.70 13.10
C THR A 142 4.48 -32.58 14.32
N GLY A 143 3.23 -33.05 14.45
CA GLY A 143 2.81 -33.93 15.54
C GLY A 143 2.46 -33.21 16.85
N ASP A 144 2.35 -31.89 16.84
CA ASP A 144 1.98 -31.06 18.00
C ASP A 144 0.54 -30.50 17.89
N ASN A 145 -0.29 -31.10 17.05
CA ASN A 145 -1.66 -30.65 16.73
C ASN A 145 -1.72 -29.20 16.17
N GLN A 146 -0.59 -28.68 15.73
CA GLN A 146 -0.50 -27.41 15.06
C GLN A 146 -0.12 -27.61 13.60
N TYR A 147 -0.71 -26.79 12.74
CA TYR A 147 -0.40 -26.81 11.30
C TYR A 147 0.46 -25.62 10.93
N ARG A 148 1.39 -25.84 9.99
CA ARG A 148 2.19 -24.80 9.35
C ARG A 148 1.83 -24.81 7.89
N MET A 149 1.66 -23.63 7.30
CA MET A 149 1.26 -23.48 5.90
C MET A 149 2.40 -22.85 5.10
N TRP A 150 2.57 -23.31 3.90
CA TRP A 150 3.37 -22.65 2.88
C TRP A 150 2.53 -22.50 1.62
N ASP A 151 2.47 -21.28 1.08
CA ASP A 151 1.60 -20.91 -0.02
C ASP A 151 2.42 -20.71 -1.29
N PHE A 152 1.89 -21.17 -2.42
CA PHE A 152 2.45 -20.92 -3.73
C PHE A 152 1.34 -20.75 -4.76
N HIS A 153 1.63 -20.01 -5.83
CA HIS A 153 0.70 -19.79 -6.93
C HIS A 153 1.03 -20.70 -8.11
N VAL A 154 -0.01 -21.22 -8.73
CA VAL A 154 0.08 -21.89 -10.03
C VAL A 154 -0.66 -21.04 -11.03
N GLU A 155 0.05 -20.53 -12.03
CA GLU A 155 -0.51 -19.68 -13.07
C GLU A 155 0.05 -20.02 -14.43
N ASP A 156 -0.79 -19.96 -15.45
CA ASP A 156 -0.34 -20.07 -16.83
C ASP A 156 0.08 -18.69 -17.33
N PHE A 157 1.29 -18.28 -16.96
CA PHE A 157 1.82 -16.99 -17.34
C PHE A 157 2.78 -17.10 -18.54
N MET A 158 2.63 -16.17 -19.47
CA MET A 158 3.57 -15.94 -20.54
C MET A 158 4.51 -14.78 -20.17
N PRO A 159 5.84 -14.95 -20.25
CA PRO A 159 6.77 -13.86 -20.02
C PRO A 159 6.58 -12.76 -21.08
N GLU A 160 6.79 -11.51 -20.69
CA GLU A 160 6.90 -10.42 -21.64
C GLU A 160 8.09 -10.71 -22.59
N ARG A 161 7.85 -10.61 -23.89
CA ARG A 161 8.89 -10.77 -24.94
C ARG A 161 9.27 -9.44 -25.56
N MET A 162 8.50 -8.39 -25.27
CA MET A 162 8.72 -7.04 -25.74
C MET A 162 8.95 -6.07 -24.59
N ALA A 163 9.52 -4.94 -24.88
CA ALA A 163 9.58 -3.77 -24.02
C ALA A 163 8.87 -2.60 -24.70
N LEU A 164 8.24 -1.77 -23.91
CA LEU A 164 7.54 -0.57 -24.33
C LEU A 164 8.05 0.61 -23.51
N ASN A 165 8.50 1.66 -24.15
CA ASN A 165 8.85 2.93 -23.54
C ASN A 165 7.86 3.99 -23.99
N LEU A 166 7.25 4.66 -23.03
CA LEU A 166 6.37 5.79 -23.22
C LEU A 166 7.00 7.00 -22.53
N THR A 167 7.13 8.12 -23.23
CA THR A 167 7.73 9.35 -22.67
C THR A 167 6.93 10.58 -23.08
N GLY A 168 6.64 11.44 -22.11
CA GLY A 168 6.13 12.78 -22.34
C GLY A 168 7.24 13.83 -22.32
N GLU A 169 6.88 15.09 -22.35
CA GLU A 169 7.80 16.22 -22.21
C GLU A 169 8.38 16.30 -20.79
N LYS A 170 9.66 16.69 -20.68
CA LYS A 170 10.32 16.80 -19.38
C LYS A 170 9.87 18.01 -18.57
N THR A 171 9.38 19.05 -19.24
CA THR A 171 8.89 20.27 -18.62
C THR A 171 7.36 20.30 -18.62
N PRO A 172 6.72 20.89 -17.61
CA PRO A 172 5.29 21.13 -17.66
C PRO A 172 4.90 21.99 -18.87
N LEU A 173 3.83 21.59 -19.54
CA LEU A 173 3.23 22.30 -20.66
C LEU A 173 2.27 23.38 -20.17
N THR A 174 1.98 24.37 -21.02
CA THR A 174 0.88 25.30 -20.78
C THR A 174 -0.46 24.70 -21.19
N PRO A 175 -1.61 25.23 -20.73
CA PRO A 175 -2.92 24.72 -21.12
C PRO A 175 -3.23 24.81 -22.61
N LYS A 176 -2.48 25.59 -23.35
CA LYS A 176 -2.66 25.79 -24.81
C LYS A 176 -1.84 24.81 -25.65
N ASP A 177 -0.85 24.19 -25.04
CA ASP A 177 0.06 23.28 -25.74
C ASP A 177 -0.64 21.93 -25.98
N GLU A 178 -0.32 21.31 -27.10
CA GLU A 178 -0.71 19.94 -27.41
C GLU A 178 0.15 18.97 -26.56
N VAL A 179 -0.49 17.99 -25.96
CA VAL A 179 0.22 16.93 -25.22
C VAL A 179 0.60 15.82 -26.19
N ARG A 180 1.87 15.43 -26.17
CA ARG A 180 2.43 14.37 -27.00
C ARG A 180 3.21 13.38 -26.16
N PHE A 181 3.03 12.10 -26.48
CA PHE A 181 3.79 11.00 -25.92
C PHE A 181 4.52 10.27 -27.02
N SER A 182 5.84 10.19 -26.91
CA SER A 182 6.66 9.34 -27.76
C SER A 182 6.54 7.88 -27.33
N VAL A 183 6.38 7.00 -28.31
CA VAL A 183 6.24 5.56 -28.13
C VAL A 183 7.43 4.87 -28.77
N VAL A 184 8.09 3.95 -28.06
CA VAL A 184 9.13 3.07 -28.61
C VAL A 184 8.90 1.66 -28.12
N GLY A 185 8.62 0.74 -29.03
CA GLY A 185 8.46 -0.69 -28.77
C GLY A 185 9.57 -1.51 -29.41
N TYR A 186 10.08 -2.50 -28.68
CA TYR A 186 11.09 -3.42 -29.21
C TYR A 186 11.00 -4.79 -28.54
N TYR A 187 11.44 -5.81 -29.23
CA TYR A 187 11.60 -7.14 -28.67
C TYR A 187 12.83 -7.20 -27.75
N LEU A 188 12.79 -8.00 -26.71
CA LEU A 188 13.90 -8.14 -25.76
C LEU A 188 15.20 -8.68 -26.39
N TYR A 189 15.12 -9.30 -27.56
CA TYR A 189 16.30 -9.70 -28.36
C TYR A 189 16.83 -8.57 -29.27
N GLY A 190 16.26 -7.34 -29.19
CA GLY A 190 16.79 -6.15 -29.82
C GLY A 190 16.11 -5.70 -31.11
N ALA A 191 15.23 -6.50 -31.73
CA ALA A 191 14.52 -6.08 -32.94
C ALA A 191 13.41 -5.04 -32.60
N PRO A 192 13.12 -4.06 -33.50
CA PRO A 192 12.00 -3.16 -33.31
C PRO A 192 10.66 -3.90 -33.39
N ALA A 193 9.67 -3.44 -32.64
CA ALA A 193 8.30 -3.97 -32.66
C ALA A 193 7.52 -3.43 -33.89
N ASN A 194 8.07 -3.65 -35.08
CA ASN A 194 7.51 -3.20 -36.34
C ASN A 194 6.14 -3.83 -36.59
N GLY A 195 5.14 -3.01 -36.96
CA GLY A 195 3.80 -3.46 -37.27
C GLY A 195 2.96 -3.93 -36.08
N ASN A 196 3.51 -3.90 -34.85
CA ASN A 196 2.75 -4.21 -33.65
C ASN A 196 1.76 -3.09 -33.32
N THR A 197 0.60 -3.48 -32.82
CA THR A 197 -0.45 -2.52 -32.42
C THR A 197 -0.27 -2.08 -30.97
N LEU A 198 -0.30 -0.77 -30.77
CA LEU A 198 -0.44 -0.15 -29.44
C LEU A 198 -1.91 0.23 -29.24
N GLN A 199 -2.49 -0.18 -28.12
CA GLN A 199 -3.80 0.24 -27.67
C GLN A 199 -3.68 0.90 -26.29
N GLY A 200 -4.49 1.92 -26.01
CA GLY A 200 -4.44 2.58 -24.72
C GLY A 200 -5.51 3.62 -24.53
N GLN A 201 -5.41 4.31 -23.38
CA GLN A 201 -6.33 5.35 -22.98
C GLN A 201 -5.57 6.54 -22.42
N LEU A 202 -6.10 7.72 -22.65
CA LEU A 202 -5.65 8.99 -22.09
C LEU A 202 -6.61 9.43 -20.99
N PHE A 203 -6.04 9.82 -19.87
CA PHE A 203 -6.77 10.30 -18.69
C PHE A 203 -6.31 11.69 -18.32
N LEU A 204 -7.25 12.52 -17.86
CA LEU A 204 -6.96 13.79 -17.21
C LEU A 204 -7.14 13.65 -15.71
N ARG A 205 -6.22 14.21 -14.93
CA ARG A 205 -6.29 14.24 -13.47
C ARG A 205 -5.79 15.58 -12.93
N PRO A 206 -6.33 16.09 -11.81
CA PRO A 206 -5.71 17.20 -11.10
C PRO A 206 -4.35 16.77 -10.52
N LEU A 207 -3.36 17.64 -10.65
CA LEU A 207 -2.01 17.44 -10.12
C LEU A 207 -1.79 18.40 -8.93
N ARG A 208 -2.15 17.97 -7.73
CA ARG A 208 -2.14 18.84 -6.55
C ARG A 208 -0.73 19.11 -6.02
N GLU A 209 0.05 18.08 -5.77
CA GLU A 209 1.46 18.18 -5.39
C GLU A 209 2.33 18.31 -6.66
N ALA A 210 2.09 19.39 -7.41
CA ALA A 210 2.66 19.57 -8.75
C ALA A 210 4.16 19.92 -8.75
N VAL A 211 4.71 20.36 -7.62
CA VAL A 211 6.08 20.91 -7.53
C VAL A 211 6.93 20.06 -6.58
N SER A 212 7.76 19.19 -7.12
CA SER A 212 8.61 18.28 -6.33
C SER A 212 9.60 18.99 -5.39
N ALA A 213 10.02 20.22 -5.73
CA ALA A 213 10.89 21.06 -4.89
C ALA A 213 10.16 21.64 -3.66
N LEU A 214 8.83 21.56 -3.62
CA LEU A 214 7.97 22.08 -2.55
C LEU A 214 7.08 20.97 -1.99
N PRO A 215 7.64 19.99 -1.28
CA PRO A 215 6.91 18.82 -0.80
C PRO A 215 5.79 19.22 0.17
N GLY A 216 4.62 18.59 0.01
CA GLY A 216 3.43 18.82 0.82
C GLY A 216 2.68 20.12 0.52
N PHE A 217 3.14 20.94 -0.43
CA PHE A 217 2.34 22.04 -0.93
C PHE A 217 1.37 21.57 -2.00
N GLU A 218 0.11 21.90 -1.83
CA GLU A 218 -0.94 21.65 -2.80
C GLU A 218 -1.27 22.90 -3.59
N PHE A 219 -1.51 22.73 -4.89
CA PHE A 219 -1.83 23.79 -5.85
C PHE A 219 -3.16 23.49 -6.55
N GLY A 220 -3.82 24.55 -6.99
CA GLY A 220 -5.05 24.47 -7.76
C GLY A 220 -6.31 24.42 -6.91
N ASP A 221 -7.45 24.49 -7.59
CA ASP A 221 -8.77 24.53 -6.98
C ASP A 221 -9.33 23.12 -6.76
N ILE A 222 -9.61 22.80 -5.49
CA ILE A 222 -10.21 21.50 -5.10
C ILE A 222 -11.66 21.37 -5.56
N ALA A 223 -12.37 22.49 -5.71
CA ALA A 223 -13.76 22.53 -6.11
C ALA A 223 -13.96 22.50 -7.63
N ALA A 224 -12.86 22.57 -8.41
CA ALA A 224 -12.96 22.50 -9.86
C ALA A 224 -13.49 21.15 -10.31
N GLU A 225 -14.65 21.18 -10.95
CA GLU A 225 -15.33 19.99 -11.47
C GLU A 225 -14.70 19.50 -12.79
N ASN A 226 -14.96 18.24 -13.15
CA ASN A 226 -14.58 17.61 -14.42
C ASN A 226 -13.07 17.53 -14.72
N LEU A 227 -12.20 17.68 -13.70
CA LEU A 227 -10.76 17.53 -13.85
C LEU A 227 -10.28 16.09 -13.80
N SER A 228 -11.14 15.13 -13.47
CA SER A 228 -10.84 13.70 -13.48
C SER A 228 -11.75 13.00 -14.48
N ARG A 229 -11.21 12.67 -15.67
CA ARG A 229 -11.98 11.98 -16.72
C ARG A 229 -11.08 11.24 -17.69
N THR A 230 -11.67 10.30 -18.42
CA THR A 230 -11.06 9.73 -19.63
C THR A 230 -11.18 10.77 -20.75
N LEU A 231 -10.07 10.98 -21.48
CA LEU A 231 -10.02 11.89 -22.62
C LEU A 231 -10.34 11.15 -23.91
N ASP A 232 -9.47 10.21 -24.28
CA ASP A 232 -9.53 9.51 -25.56
C ASP A 232 -9.07 8.05 -25.42
N GLU A 233 -9.55 7.22 -26.35
CA GLU A 233 -8.99 5.90 -26.61
C GLU A 233 -8.02 5.99 -27.79
N VAL A 234 -6.92 5.26 -27.69
CA VAL A 234 -5.81 5.31 -28.64
C VAL A 234 -5.60 3.92 -29.24
N GLN A 235 -5.52 3.88 -30.56
CA GLN A 235 -5.03 2.72 -31.28
C GLN A 235 -4.12 3.17 -32.41
N LEU A 236 -2.87 2.66 -32.44
CA LEU A 236 -1.93 2.94 -33.50
C LEU A 236 -1.06 1.73 -33.82
N THR A 237 -0.49 1.67 -35.01
CA THR A 237 0.49 0.67 -35.41
C THR A 237 1.87 1.32 -35.43
N LEU A 238 2.85 0.64 -34.81
CA LEU A 238 4.24 1.13 -34.78
C LEU A 238 4.91 1.02 -36.17
N ASP A 239 5.77 1.98 -36.46
CA ASP A 239 6.54 2.04 -37.71
C ASP A 239 7.62 0.96 -37.83
N ASP A 240 8.40 0.98 -38.91
CA ASP A 240 9.48 0.05 -39.20
C ASP A 240 10.62 0.08 -38.16
N LYS A 241 10.71 1.15 -37.37
CA LYS A 241 11.66 1.31 -36.26
C LYS A 241 11.05 1.05 -34.89
N GLY A 242 9.81 0.56 -34.85
CA GLY A 242 9.06 0.32 -33.61
C GLY A 242 8.65 1.59 -32.91
N ARG A 243 8.44 2.69 -33.62
CA ARG A 243 8.11 4.02 -33.04
C ARG A 243 6.69 4.42 -33.38
N GLY A 244 6.16 5.29 -32.55
CA GLY A 244 4.87 5.95 -32.75
C GLY A 244 4.77 7.21 -31.91
N GLU A 245 3.72 7.98 -32.14
CA GLU A 245 3.39 9.15 -31.36
C GLU A 245 1.90 9.14 -31.03
N VAL A 246 1.58 9.47 -29.78
CA VAL A 246 0.21 9.66 -29.30
C VAL A 246 0.07 11.10 -28.90
N SER A 247 -0.89 11.80 -29.49
CA SER A 247 -1.19 13.19 -29.15
C SER A 247 -2.64 13.37 -28.78
N THR A 248 -2.91 14.39 -27.98
CA THR A 248 -4.28 14.83 -27.70
C THR A 248 -4.35 16.34 -27.68
N GLU A 249 -5.41 16.87 -28.31
CA GLU A 249 -5.68 18.30 -28.27
C GLU A 249 -6.07 18.76 -26.87
N SER A 250 -5.77 19.99 -26.55
CA SER A 250 -6.10 20.57 -25.26
C SER A 250 -7.61 20.72 -25.07
N GLN A 251 -8.16 19.95 -24.15
CA GLN A 251 -9.55 20.02 -23.67
C GLN A 251 -9.67 20.73 -22.32
N TRP A 252 -8.62 21.47 -21.90
CA TRP A 252 -8.46 22.09 -20.59
C TRP A 252 -7.94 23.53 -20.66
N LYS A 253 -8.18 24.21 -21.77
CA LYS A 253 -7.62 25.57 -22.04
C LYS A 253 -7.95 26.61 -20.97
N GLU A 254 -9.11 26.48 -20.34
CA GLU A 254 -9.61 27.39 -19.31
C GLU A 254 -9.25 26.95 -17.87
N THR A 255 -8.37 25.98 -17.70
CA THR A 255 -8.01 25.53 -16.36
C THR A 255 -7.19 26.57 -15.63
N HIS A 256 -7.46 26.72 -14.32
CA HIS A 256 -6.66 27.49 -13.38
C HIS A 256 -5.90 26.59 -12.38
N SER A 257 -6.02 25.29 -12.55
CA SER A 257 -5.39 24.27 -11.68
C SER A 257 -4.34 23.48 -12.45
N PRO A 258 -3.22 23.08 -11.81
CA PRO A 258 -2.29 22.14 -12.40
C PRO A 258 -2.98 20.80 -12.70
N LEU A 259 -2.68 20.26 -13.87
CA LEU A 259 -3.26 19.02 -14.35
C LEU A 259 -2.16 18.03 -14.76
N GLN A 260 -2.54 16.78 -14.85
CA GLN A 260 -1.72 15.72 -15.39
C GLN A 260 -2.52 14.95 -16.45
N VAL A 261 -1.96 14.87 -17.65
CA VAL A 261 -2.43 13.92 -18.66
C VAL A 261 -1.63 12.63 -18.51
N ILE A 262 -2.34 11.53 -18.41
CA ILE A 262 -1.78 10.20 -18.21
C ILE A 262 -2.11 9.38 -19.44
N PHE A 263 -1.09 8.84 -20.09
CA PHE A 263 -1.26 7.83 -21.12
C PHE A 263 -0.91 6.46 -20.57
N GLN A 264 -1.87 5.53 -20.62
CA GLN A 264 -1.65 4.11 -20.32
C GLN A 264 -1.81 3.33 -21.63
N GLY A 265 -0.71 2.77 -22.11
CA GLY A 265 -0.65 2.06 -23.39
C GLY A 265 -0.18 0.62 -23.22
N SER A 266 -0.78 -0.28 -24.02
CA SER A 266 -0.45 -1.71 -24.10
C SER A 266 -0.01 -2.07 -25.51
N LEU A 267 1.22 -2.52 -25.66
CA LEU A 267 1.76 -3.03 -26.91
C LEU A 267 1.38 -4.50 -27.06
N LEU A 268 0.68 -4.80 -28.14
CA LEU A 268 0.11 -6.13 -28.40
C LEU A 268 1.03 -6.95 -29.28
N GLU A 269 1.14 -8.24 -28.98
CA GLU A 269 1.82 -9.25 -29.80
C GLU A 269 0.87 -10.40 -30.11
N SER A 270 0.87 -10.89 -31.35
CA SER A 270 0.09 -12.08 -31.72
C SER A 270 0.60 -13.30 -30.96
N GLY A 271 -0.26 -13.91 -30.13
CA GLY A 271 0.08 -15.06 -29.29
C GLY A 271 1.04 -14.77 -28.15
N GLY A 272 1.27 -13.49 -27.81
CA GLY A 272 2.07 -13.03 -26.69
C GLY A 272 1.26 -12.30 -25.60
N ARG A 273 1.91 -12.01 -24.46
CA ARG A 273 1.33 -11.19 -23.41
C ARG A 273 1.51 -9.71 -23.75
N PRO A 274 0.46 -8.88 -23.64
CA PRO A 274 0.59 -7.43 -23.81
C PRO A 274 1.58 -6.83 -22.80
N VAL A 275 2.36 -5.84 -23.25
CA VAL A 275 3.25 -5.06 -22.40
C VAL A 275 2.61 -3.71 -22.15
N THR A 276 2.19 -3.46 -20.92
CA THR A 276 1.50 -2.21 -20.52
C THR A 276 2.48 -1.29 -19.80
N ARG A 277 2.49 -0.01 -20.20
CA ARG A 277 3.27 1.05 -19.54
C ARG A 277 2.40 2.31 -19.41
N ARG A 278 2.88 3.20 -18.55
CA ARG A 278 2.23 4.48 -18.28
C ARG A 278 3.25 5.60 -18.43
N ALA A 279 2.82 6.71 -19.04
CA ALA A 279 3.55 7.97 -19.08
C ALA A 279 2.65 9.11 -18.63
N GLU A 280 3.25 10.18 -18.15
CA GLU A 280 2.55 11.29 -17.55
C GLU A 280 3.11 12.60 -18.10
N GLN A 281 2.22 13.56 -18.32
CA GLN A 281 2.57 14.92 -18.76
C GLN A 281 1.89 15.95 -17.85
N ALA A 282 2.69 16.74 -17.17
CA ALA A 282 2.19 17.84 -16.34
C ALA A 282 1.80 19.05 -17.19
N ILE A 283 0.74 19.73 -16.78
CA ILE A 283 0.26 20.99 -17.32
C ILE A 283 0.22 22.01 -16.19
N TRP A 284 0.84 23.16 -16.42
CA TRP A 284 0.90 24.24 -15.46
C TRP A 284 0.24 25.51 -16.05
N PRO A 285 -0.84 26.04 -15.43
CA PRO A 285 -1.73 26.99 -16.10
C PRO A 285 -1.27 28.45 -16.08
N ALA A 286 -0.23 28.80 -15.33
CA ALA A 286 0.22 30.21 -15.19
C ALA A 286 1.72 30.31 -14.93
N ASP A 287 2.27 31.53 -14.96
CA ASP A 287 3.69 31.78 -14.63
C ASP A 287 4.04 31.43 -13.19
N ALA A 288 3.07 31.53 -12.27
CA ALA A 288 3.17 31.10 -10.91
C ALA A 288 1.77 30.91 -10.31
N LEU A 289 1.67 30.04 -9.30
CA LEU A 289 0.43 29.75 -8.57
C LEU A 289 0.64 29.84 -7.07
N PRO A 290 -0.41 30.18 -6.32
CA PRO A 290 -0.41 30.00 -4.88
C PRO A 290 -0.49 28.52 -4.52
N GLY A 291 0.36 28.10 -3.60
CA GLY A 291 0.34 26.78 -3.00
C GLY A 291 0.12 26.88 -1.50
N ILE A 292 -0.54 25.91 -0.92
CA ILE A 292 -0.84 25.84 0.52
C ILE A 292 -0.38 24.51 1.10
N ARG A 293 0.18 24.55 2.31
CA ARG A 293 0.59 23.37 3.05
C ARG A 293 0.13 23.47 4.51
N PRO A 294 -0.62 22.49 5.04
CA PRO A 294 -0.93 22.44 6.46
C PRO A 294 0.32 22.14 7.30
N GLN A 295 0.49 22.81 8.45
CA GLN A 295 1.58 22.58 9.40
C GLN A 295 1.20 21.59 10.52
N PHE A 296 0.09 20.88 10.40
CA PHE A 296 -0.38 19.90 11.37
C PHE A 296 -0.37 18.49 10.78
N ALA A 297 -0.24 17.51 11.67
CA ALA A 297 -0.10 16.11 11.28
C ALA A 297 -1.38 15.56 10.63
N SER A 298 -1.20 14.67 9.67
CA SER A 298 -2.33 13.90 9.12
C SER A 298 -2.74 12.82 10.11
N LYS A 299 -4.06 12.67 10.32
CA LYS A 299 -4.66 11.56 11.06
C LYS A 299 -5.23 10.53 10.07
N SER A 300 -5.17 9.26 10.44
CA SER A 300 -5.80 8.19 9.67
C SER A 300 -7.32 8.25 9.89
N VAL A 301 -8.07 8.39 8.82
CA VAL A 301 -9.53 8.43 8.81
C VAL A 301 -10.04 7.33 7.90
N TYR A 302 -11.03 6.58 8.37
CA TYR A 302 -11.67 5.58 7.55
C TYR A 302 -12.66 6.23 6.58
N ASP A 303 -12.47 6.00 5.29
CA ASP A 303 -13.37 6.47 4.24
C ASP A 303 -14.32 5.35 3.84
N TYR A 304 -15.56 5.45 4.28
CA TYR A 304 -16.62 4.47 4.01
C TYR A 304 -16.99 4.33 2.52
N ARG A 305 -16.62 5.30 1.69
CA ARG A 305 -16.90 5.26 0.25
C ARG A 305 -15.92 4.39 -0.51
N THR A 306 -14.68 4.36 -0.06
CA THR A 306 -13.59 3.60 -0.69
C THR A 306 -13.23 2.35 0.09
N ASP A 307 -13.91 2.10 1.22
CA ASP A 307 -13.63 1.01 2.16
C ASP A 307 -12.14 0.94 2.53
N SER A 308 -11.54 2.11 2.76
CA SER A 308 -10.10 2.23 3.01
C SER A 308 -9.77 3.29 4.05
N THR A 309 -8.62 3.18 4.67
CA THR A 309 -8.10 4.20 5.58
C THR A 309 -7.25 5.20 4.82
N VAL A 310 -7.65 6.47 4.83
CA VAL A 310 -6.93 7.57 4.18
C VAL A 310 -6.30 8.47 5.23
N LYS A 311 -5.12 9.03 4.92
CA LYS A 311 -4.49 10.05 5.76
C LYS A 311 -5.03 11.42 5.36
N GLN A 312 -5.60 12.14 6.31
CA GLN A 312 -6.10 13.50 6.12
C GLN A 312 -5.49 14.46 7.14
N PRO A 313 -5.10 15.68 6.73
CA PRO A 313 -4.67 16.70 7.67
C PRO A 313 -5.88 17.17 8.50
N ILE A 314 -5.88 16.83 9.77
CA ILE A 314 -6.98 17.15 10.70
C ILE A 314 -6.41 17.84 11.92
N VAL A 315 -7.08 18.90 12.32
CA VAL A 315 -6.81 19.67 13.54
C VAL A 315 -7.99 19.54 14.50
N ASP A 316 -7.70 19.51 15.80
CA ASP A 316 -8.74 19.36 16.81
C ASP A 316 -9.60 20.64 16.94
N GLU A 317 -10.89 20.49 17.22
CA GLU A 317 -11.82 21.60 17.40
C GLU A 317 -11.33 22.56 18.51
N GLY A 318 -11.41 23.85 18.24
CA GLY A 318 -10.97 24.89 19.16
C GLY A 318 -9.46 25.10 19.24
N SER A 319 -8.66 24.37 18.47
CA SER A 319 -7.22 24.56 18.36
C SER A 319 -6.83 25.50 17.20
N ASN A 320 -5.57 25.94 17.19
CA ASN A 320 -5.04 26.77 16.11
C ASN A 320 -4.57 25.89 14.94
N ALA A 321 -5.00 26.22 13.73
CA ALA A 321 -4.51 25.63 12.49
C ALA A 321 -3.51 26.58 11.82
N ALA A 322 -2.27 26.12 11.61
CA ALA A 322 -1.24 26.87 10.92
C ALA A 322 -1.03 26.33 9.50
N PHE A 323 -0.81 27.23 8.55
CA PHE A 323 -0.57 26.90 7.14
C PHE A 323 0.60 27.69 6.62
N ASP A 324 1.43 27.04 5.80
CA ASP A 324 2.41 27.72 4.95
C ASP A 324 1.76 28.06 3.62
N ILE A 325 2.04 29.26 3.12
CA ILE A 325 1.59 29.72 1.80
C ILE A 325 2.81 30.08 0.99
N VAL A 326 2.83 29.64 -0.26
CA VAL A 326 3.90 29.94 -1.22
C VAL A 326 3.27 30.43 -2.52
N TYR A 327 3.97 31.31 -3.22
CA TYR A 327 3.67 31.66 -4.61
C TYR A 327 4.88 31.26 -5.45
N SER A 328 4.72 30.26 -6.33
CA SER A 328 5.85 29.69 -7.06
C SER A 328 5.50 29.31 -8.49
N ASP A 329 6.53 29.21 -9.33
CA ASP A 329 6.41 28.61 -10.65
C ASP A 329 6.45 27.06 -10.59
N ALA A 330 6.31 26.42 -11.73
CA ALA A 330 6.30 24.96 -11.87
C ALA A 330 7.62 24.28 -11.46
N GLN A 331 8.74 24.99 -11.40
CA GLN A 331 10.05 24.51 -10.99
C GLN A 331 10.29 24.68 -9.49
N GLY A 332 9.37 25.36 -8.78
CA GLY A 332 9.48 25.62 -7.34
C GLY A 332 10.24 26.90 -6.99
N VAL A 333 10.53 27.76 -7.97
CA VAL A 333 11.12 29.07 -7.71
C VAL A 333 10.06 29.96 -7.10
N LYS A 334 10.30 30.36 -5.85
CA LYS A 334 9.39 31.23 -5.10
C LYS A 334 9.42 32.66 -5.66
N LYS A 335 8.25 33.21 -5.86
CA LYS A 335 8.07 34.59 -6.35
C LYS A 335 7.43 35.45 -5.27
N ALA A 336 7.95 36.67 -5.10
CA ALA A 336 7.32 37.61 -4.20
C ALA A 336 5.99 38.11 -4.79
N VAL A 337 4.94 38.10 -3.99
CA VAL A 337 3.61 38.58 -4.37
C VAL A 337 3.01 39.36 -3.20
N SER A 338 2.34 40.46 -3.49
CA SER A 338 1.60 41.26 -2.52
C SER A 338 0.09 41.11 -2.74
N GLY A 339 -0.69 41.24 -1.66
CA GLY A 339 -2.16 41.22 -1.74
C GLY A 339 -2.78 39.86 -1.91
N LEU A 340 -2.07 38.77 -1.59
CA LEU A 340 -2.61 37.43 -1.59
C LEU A 340 -3.72 37.30 -0.52
N GLN A 341 -4.91 36.92 -0.95
CA GLN A 341 -6.04 36.74 -0.04
C GLN A 341 -6.18 35.28 0.37
N VAL A 342 -6.28 35.05 1.66
CA VAL A 342 -6.59 33.73 2.24
C VAL A 342 -7.98 33.79 2.86
N ARG A 343 -8.82 32.80 2.55
CA ARG A 343 -10.17 32.71 3.07
C ARG A 343 -10.34 31.37 3.79
N LEU A 344 -10.88 31.41 4.98
CA LEU A 344 -11.39 30.24 5.69
C LEU A 344 -12.87 30.11 5.35
N ILE A 345 -13.25 28.97 4.75
CA ILE A 345 -14.63 28.70 4.35
C ILE A 345 -15.12 27.52 5.20
N ARG A 346 -16.27 27.68 5.82
CA ARG A 346 -16.96 26.58 6.48
C ARG A 346 -17.90 25.93 5.47
N GLU A 347 -17.65 24.68 5.18
CA GLU A 347 -18.50 23.85 4.35
C GLU A 347 -19.52 23.13 5.23
N ARG A 348 -20.79 23.16 4.84
CA ARG A 348 -21.85 22.35 5.45
C ARG A 348 -22.33 21.35 4.41
N ARG A 349 -22.33 20.08 4.80
CA ARG A 349 -22.86 18.98 4.00
C ARG A 349 -24.16 18.49 4.64
N ASP A 350 -25.27 18.70 3.97
CA ASP A 350 -26.57 18.18 4.36
C ASP A 350 -26.77 16.84 3.62
N TYR A 351 -26.73 15.72 4.35
CA TYR A 351 -26.89 14.39 3.79
C TYR A 351 -28.35 14.01 3.75
N TYR A 352 -28.80 13.44 2.63
CA TYR A 352 -30.13 12.85 2.48
C TYR A 352 -30.04 11.54 1.70
N TRP A 353 -30.99 10.64 1.95
CA TRP A 353 -31.11 9.39 1.25
C TRP A 353 -32.12 9.54 0.13
N ASN A 354 -31.75 9.14 -1.08
CA ASN A 354 -32.63 9.06 -2.23
C ASN A 354 -32.77 7.61 -2.65
N TRP A 355 -33.97 7.22 -3.05
CA TRP A 355 -34.25 5.88 -3.53
C TRP A 355 -34.64 5.94 -5.01
N SER A 356 -34.05 5.06 -5.84
CA SER A 356 -34.44 4.86 -7.23
C SER A 356 -34.69 3.38 -7.49
N GLU A 357 -35.55 3.07 -8.47
CA GLU A 357 -35.86 1.68 -8.85
C GLU A 357 -34.63 0.93 -9.42
N ASP A 358 -33.72 1.66 -10.07
CA ASP A 358 -32.54 1.07 -10.73
C ASP A 358 -31.34 0.87 -9.79
N GLU A 359 -31.17 1.71 -8.78
CA GLU A 359 -29.96 1.75 -7.95
C GLU A 359 -30.22 1.58 -6.43
N GLY A 360 -31.49 1.50 -6.02
CA GLY A 360 -31.90 1.37 -4.61
C GLY A 360 -31.64 2.63 -3.80
N TRP A 361 -31.33 2.47 -2.50
CA TRP A 361 -31.02 3.58 -1.59
C TRP A 361 -29.61 4.11 -1.83
N GLN A 362 -29.51 5.38 -2.20
CA GLN A 362 -28.24 6.10 -2.32
C GLN A 362 -28.19 7.29 -1.35
N SER A 363 -27.04 7.49 -0.73
CA SER A 363 -26.77 8.70 0.02
C SER A 363 -26.31 9.81 -0.92
N GLN A 364 -27.00 10.91 -0.92
CA GLN A 364 -26.62 12.13 -1.62
C GLN A 364 -26.40 13.24 -0.58
N PHE A 365 -25.64 14.27 -0.95
CA PHE A 365 -25.48 15.43 -0.08
C PHE A 365 -25.50 16.72 -0.90
N ASP A 366 -26.09 17.75 -0.31
CA ASP A 366 -25.99 19.11 -0.79
C ASP A 366 -24.83 19.80 -0.08
N GLN A 367 -23.92 20.38 -0.84
CA GLN A 367 -22.79 21.14 -0.34
C GLN A 367 -23.15 22.63 -0.34
N LYS A 368 -23.04 23.27 0.82
CA LYS A 368 -23.26 24.71 0.97
C LYS A 368 -22.03 25.35 1.58
N ASP A 369 -21.42 26.26 0.85
CA ASP A 369 -20.32 27.07 1.36
C ASP A 369 -20.85 28.20 2.25
N LEU A 370 -20.53 28.11 3.52
CA LEU A 370 -20.81 29.20 4.47
C LEU A 370 -19.56 30.05 4.60
N ILE A 371 -19.55 31.21 3.94
CA ILE A 371 -18.43 32.15 4.03
C ILE A 371 -18.39 32.73 5.45
N ASP A 372 -17.34 32.41 6.22
CA ASP A 372 -17.07 33.13 7.47
C ASP A 372 -16.48 34.52 7.14
N ARG A 373 -17.07 35.58 7.76
CA ARG A 373 -16.75 36.99 7.46
C ARG A 373 -15.37 37.46 7.95
N LYS A 374 -14.54 36.60 8.51
CA LYS A 374 -13.17 36.90 8.94
C LYS A 374 -12.16 36.60 7.82
N SER A 375 -12.00 37.52 6.89
CA SER A 375 -10.87 37.49 5.96
C SER A 375 -9.67 38.22 6.57
N THR A 376 -8.54 37.54 6.72
CA THR A 376 -7.27 38.16 7.14
C THR A 376 -6.47 38.49 5.87
N ARG A 377 -6.09 39.76 5.68
CA ARG A 377 -5.13 40.15 4.64
C ARG A 377 -3.73 39.87 5.19
N LEU A 378 -2.94 39.13 4.44
CA LEU A 378 -1.51 38.98 4.68
C LEU A 378 -0.78 40.13 3.97
N ASN A 379 0.03 40.88 4.68
CA ASN A 379 0.96 41.87 4.13
C ASN A 379 2.27 41.25 3.71
#